data_e151b2997093d4a3ea60704f205af2b4
#
_entry.id   e151b2997093d4a3ea60704f205af2b4
#
_cell.length_a   1.000
_cell.length_b   1.000
_cell.length_c   1.000
_cell.angle_alpha   90.00
_cell.angle_beta   90.00
_cell.angle_gamma   90.00
#
_symmetry.space_group_name_H-M   'P 1'
#
loop_
_entity.id
_entity.type
_entity.pdbx_description
1 polymer ?
#
loop_
_entity_poly.entity_id
_entity_poly.type
_entity_poly.pdbx_seq_one_letter_code
_entity_poly.pdbx_strand_id
1 'polypeptide(L)'
;MKLWGGRFSKATDGLVDDFHSSISFDQRLAEQDITGSIAHATMLGEQGIIPQEDADKIVEGLRGILADVKAGKVHWMVDAEDIHMNVEALLTERIGEAGKRLHTGRSRNDQVALDCRMYAKLACKETQEMLRELLSVLLDIAQDNLHTIMPGYTHLQKAQPITLAHHMMAYFQMFRRDLDRFAHAYDAADVMPLGSGALAGTTYPLNRERVAELLGFSRISMNSLDGVSDRDFLLEYLSAASICMMHLSRFCEELILWNTNEFRFVEMDDAFATGSSIMPQKKNPDVAELIRGKTGRVYGDLMGLLTTMKGLPLAYNKDMQADKEAFFDARDTLVKGLTVFTAMLRTVTFRKDVMEKGASGGFTNATDCADYLVKRGVPFRDAHAVVGRLVAHCLNENKALLDLSLDELKQFHPAFEADVFDDLSMLSCVEKRRIPGAPAPDMVQAAIDEGRKSLEENA
;
A
#
# COMPACT_ATOMS: atom_id res chain seq x y z
N MET A 1 -23.58 10.21 31.34
CA MET A 1 -23.94 9.32 32.51
C MET A 1 -23.27 7.97 32.27
N LYS A 2 -22.40 7.49 33.17
CA LYS A 2 -21.70 6.22 32.98
C LYS A 2 -22.61 5.03 33.21
N LEU A 3 -22.59 4.06 32.28
CA LEU A 3 -23.48 2.88 32.28
C LEU A 3 -23.02 1.78 33.29
N TRP A 4 -21.84 1.95 33.93
CA TRP A 4 -21.19 0.93 34.79
C TRP A 4 -20.99 1.37 36.25
N GLY A 5 -21.75 2.32 36.77
CA GLY A 5 -21.52 2.97 38.06
C GLY A 5 -21.96 2.21 39.35
N GLY A 6 -22.68 1.08 39.23
CA GLY A 6 -23.41 0.49 40.38
C GLY A 6 -22.54 -0.03 41.57
N ARG A 7 -21.24 -0.30 41.38
CA ARG A 7 -20.33 -0.76 42.44
C ARG A 7 -19.54 0.38 43.13
N PHE A 8 -19.39 1.49 42.42
CA PHE A 8 -18.49 2.56 42.85
C PHE A 8 -19.17 3.58 43.77
N SER A 9 -18.53 3.93 44.88
CA SER A 9 -19.02 4.88 45.88
C SER A 9 -18.62 6.33 45.57
N LYS A 10 -17.78 6.56 44.58
CA LYS A 10 -17.27 7.89 44.18
C LYS A 10 -17.38 8.05 42.66
N ALA A 11 -17.61 9.29 42.22
CA ALA A 11 -17.49 9.65 40.80
C ALA A 11 -16.03 9.49 40.32
N THR A 12 -15.85 9.22 39.03
CA THR A 12 -14.52 9.21 38.42
C THR A 12 -13.93 10.62 38.42
N ASP A 13 -12.64 10.75 38.62
CA ASP A 13 -11.93 12.02 38.52
C ASP A 13 -11.94 12.50 37.04
N GLY A 14 -12.13 13.79 36.81
CA GLY A 14 -12.16 14.36 35.47
C GLY A 14 -10.87 14.13 34.66
N LEU A 15 -9.71 14.02 35.30
CA LEU A 15 -8.45 13.68 34.64
C LEU A 15 -8.46 12.25 34.09
N VAL A 16 -9.15 11.34 34.79
CA VAL A 16 -9.29 9.96 34.35
C VAL A 16 -10.26 9.87 33.18
N ASP A 17 -11.34 10.68 33.18
CA ASP A 17 -12.31 10.70 32.08
C ASP A 17 -11.68 11.18 30.78
N ASP A 18 -10.87 12.24 30.82
CA ASP A 18 -10.14 12.75 29.67
C ASP A 18 -9.09 11.72 29.16
N PHE A 19 -8.30 11.14 30.07
CA PHE A 19 -7.28 10.17 29.74
C PHE A 19 -7.82 8.84 29.16
N HIS A 20 -9.03 8.43 29.59
CA HIS A 20 -9.67 7.21 29.14
C HIS A 20 -10.46 7.38 27.83
N SER A 21 -10.87 8.61 27.49
CA SER A 21 -11.72 8.88 26.34
C SER A 21 -11.00 8.55 25.04
N SER A 22 -11.69 7.81 24.17
CA SER A 22 -11.21 7.48 22.81
C SER A 22 -12.02 8.15 21.70
N ILE A 23 -13.07 8.90 22.06
CA ILE A 23 -13.99 9.48 21.07
C ILE A 23 -13.31 10.40 20.07
N SER A 24 -12.18 11.02 20.43
CA SER A 24 -11.42 11.90 19.55
C SER A 24 -10.94 11.20 18.28
N PHE A 25 -10.71 9.89 18.32
CA PHE A 25 -10.27 9.10 17.19
C PHE A 25 -11.24 7.97 16.82
N ASP A 26 -11.92 7.31 17.78
CA ASP A 26 -12.78 6.17 17.49
C ASP A 26 -14.14 6.56 16.88
N GLN A 27 -14.52 7.84 16.91
CA GLN A 27 -15.65 8.35 16.12
C GLN A 27 -15.59 7.97 14.63
N ARG A 28 -14.41 7.63 14.11
CA ARG A 28 -14.23 7.13 12.75
C ARG A 28 -14.89 5.77 12.52
N LEU A 29 -15.17 5.03 13.59
CA LEU A 29 -15.85 3.73 13.55
C LEU A 29 -17.38 3.85 13.65
N ALA A 30 -17.93 5.07 13.67
CA ALA A 30 -19.37 5.29 13.85
C ALA A 30 -20.24 4.49 12.87
N GLU A 31 -19.87 4.44 11.60
CA GLU A 31 -20.61 3.67 10.59
C GLU A 31 -20.54 2.17 10.84
N GLN A 32 -19.37 1.67 11.24
CA GLN A 32 -19.16 0.27 11.57
C GLN A 32 -19.94 -0.14 12.82
N ASP A 33 -19.84 0.65 13.89
CA ASP A 33 -20.55 0.40 15.15
C ASP A 33 -22.07 0.36 14.94
N ILE A 34 -22.62 1.34 14.23
CA ILE A 34 -24.06 1.40 13.96
C ILE A 34 -24.49 0.23 13.06
N THR A 35 -23.72 -0.12 12.03
CA THR A 35 -24.03 -1.22 11.13
C THR A 35 -23.96 -2.56 11.85
N GLY A 36 -22.93 -2.77 12.68
CA GLY A 36 -22.79 -3.94 13.55
C GLY A 36 -23.94 -4.04 14.55
N SER A 37 -24.34 -2.93 15.15
CA SER A 37 -25.47 -2.83 16.07
C SER A 37 -26.82 -3.15 15.40
N ILE A 38 -27.03 -2.72 14.16
CA ILE A 38 -28.23 -3.06 13.36
C ILE A 38 -28.29 -4.60 13.14
N ALA A 39 -27.20 -5.22 12.73
CA ALA A 39 -27.15 -6.66 12.51
C ALA A 39 -27.38 -7.45 13.83
N HIS A 40 -26.79 -6.98 14.92
CA HIS A 40 -26.98 -7.57 16.24
C HIS A 40 -28.45 -7.48 16.71
N ALA A 41 -29.07 -6.31 16.64
CA ALA A 41 -30.46 -6.13 17.02
C ALA A 41 -31.43 -6.96 16.17
N THR A 42 -31.18 -7.02 14.85
CA THR A 42 -31.95 -7.90 13.93
C THR A 42 -31.88 -9.33 14.39
N MET A 43 -30.68 -9.86 14.66
CA MET A 43 -30.50 -11.23 15.14
C MET A 43 -31.19 -11.48 16.49
N LEU A 44 -31.08 -10.53 17.43
CA LEU A 44 -31.75 -10.67 18.75
C LEU A 44 -33.28 -10.80 18.62
N GLY A 45 -33.91 -10.05 17.72
CA GLY A 45 -35.32 -10.14 17.41
C GLY A 45 -35.67 -11.49 16.75
N GLU A 46 -34.94 -11.87 15.69
CA GLU A 46 -35.13 -13.13 14.97
C GLU A 46 -34.99 -14.38 15.88
N GLN A 47 -34.09 -14.31 16.89
CA GLN A 47 -33.91 -15.40 17.88
C GLN A 47 -34.89 -15.31 19.06
N GLY A 48 -35.76 -14.31 19.11
CA GLY A 48 -36.70 -14.10 20.23
C GLY A 48 -36.02 -13.77 21.56
N ILE A 49 -34.80 -13.30 21.55
CA ILE A 49 -34.04 -12.92 22.76
C ILE A 49 -34.59 -11.59 23.31
N ILE A 50 -34.99 -10.70 22.42
CA ILE A 50 -35.75 -9.48 22.76
C ILE A 50 -37.07 -9.50 21.97
N PRO A 51 -38.10 -8.74 22.41
CA PRO A 51 -39.32 -8.60 21.62
C PRO A 51 -39.03 -8.05 20.21
N GLN A 52 -39.65 -8.63 19.19
CA GLN A 52 -39.47 -8.20 17.80
C GLN A 52 -39.77 -6.72 17.60
N GLU A 53 -40.83 -6.22 18.26
CA GLU A 53 -41.19 -4.80 18.21
C GLU A 53 -40.07 -3.89 18.72
N ASP A 54 -39.32 -4.29 19.76
CA ASP A 54 -38.18 -3.53 20.28
C ASP A 54 -37.00 -3.66 19.34
N ALA A 55 -36.74 -4.81 18.74
CA ALA A 55 -35.71 -4.99 17.73
C ALA A 55 -35.94 -4.07 16.51
N ASP A 56 -37.19 -4.01 16.03
CA ASP A 56 -37.56 -3.16 14.88
C ASP A 56 -37.36 -1.67 15.20
N LYS A 57 -37.75 -1.21 16.42
CA LYS A 57 -37.52 0.16 16.89
C LYS A 57 -36.03 0.50 16.99
N ILE A 58 -35.21 -0.43 17.50
CA ILE A 58 -33.76 -0.26 17.59
C ILE A 58 -33.16 -0.12 16.18
N VAL A 59 -33.50 -1.02 15.26
CA VAL A 59 -33.01 -0.98 13.87
C VAL A 59 -33.38 0.33 13.16
N GLU A 60 -34.64 0.78 13.31
CA GLU A 60 -35.10 2.04 12.74
C GLU A 60 -34.37 3.24 13.37
N GLY A 61 -34.25 3.26 14.70
CA GLY A 61 -33.52 4.29 15.43
C GLY A 61 -32.05 4.41 15.01
N LEU A 62 -31.36 3.28 14.88
CA LEU A 62 -29.96 3.20 14.42
C LEU A 62 -29.80 3.65 12.97
N ARG A 63 -30.71 3.28 12.07
CA ARG A 63 -30.70 3.78 10.68
C ARG A 63 -30.84 5.30 10.62
N GLY A 64 -31.71 5.87 11.48
CA GLY A 64 -31.85 7.31 11.62
C GLY A 64 -30.58 7.97 12.13
N ILE A 65 -29.89 7.38 13.13
CA ILE A 65 -28.61 7.88 13.64
C ILE A 65 -27.54 7.81 12.55
N LEU A 66 -27.47 6.70 11.80
CA LEU A 66 -26.52 6.56 10.69
C LEU A 66 -26.70 7.66 9.63
N ALA A 67 -27.95 7.98 9.30
CA ALA A 67 -28.26 9.05 8.38
C ALA A 67 -27.79 10.42 8.91
N ASP A 68 -27.98 10.68 10.21
CA ASP A 68 -27.53 11.91 10.85
C ASP A 68 -26.00 12.00 10.91
N VAL A 69 -25.29 10.88 11.17
CA VAL A 69 -23.82 10.77 11.11
C VAL A 69 -23.32 11.13 9.71
N LYS A 70 -23.88 10.51 8.68
CA LYS A 70 -23.50 10.76 7.27
C LYS A 70 -23.79 12.21 6.85
N ALA A 71 -24.78 12.82 7.43
CA ALA A 71 -25.13 14.23 7.20
C ALA A 71 -24.31 15.22 8.04
N GLY A 72 -23.38 14.74 8.90
CA GLY A 72 -22.57 15.58 9.79
C GLY A 72 -23.35 16.30 10.88
N LYS A 73 -24.51 15.78 11.29
CA LYS A 73 -25.42 16.41 12.27
C LYS A 73 -25.18 15.94 13.69
N VAL A 74 -24.36 14.93 13.90
CA VAL A 74 -24.12 14.36 15.23
C VAL A 74 -22.94 15.08 15.90
N HIS A 75 -23.12 15.44 17.17
CA HIS A 75 -22.07 15.95 18.04
C HIS A 75 -21.71 14.87 19.07
N TRP A 76 -20.46 14.42 19.05
CA TRP A 76 -19.99 13.39 19.96
C TRP A 76 -19.66 13.97 21.33
N MET A 77 -20.06 13.28 22.38
CA MET A 77 -19.87 13.69 23.78
C MET A 77 -18.61 13.02 24.34
N VAL A 78 -17.67 13.83 24.82
CA VAL A 78 -16.40 13.33 25.42
C VAL A 78 -16.65 12.58 26.73
N ASP A 79 -17.63 12.99 27.52
CA ASP A 79 -18.04 12.36 28.78
C ASP A 79 -18.73 10.99 28.59
N ALA A 80 -19.09 10.65 27.36
CA ALA A 80 -19.55 9.30 26.97
C ALA A 80 -18.40 8.34 26.60
N GLU A 81 -17.14 8.68 26.86
CA GLU A 81 -15.93 7.86 26.76
C GLU A 81 -15.59 7.44 25.31
N ASP A 82 -16.44 6.74 24.59
CA ASP A 82 -16.20 6.15 23.28
C ASP A 82 -17.40 6.25 22.32
N ILE A 83 -17.22 5.83 21.08
CA ILE A 83 -18.26 5.84 20.06
C ILE A 83 -19.46 4.94 20.44
N HIS A 84 -19.19 3.82 21.10
CA HIS A 84 -20.24 2.85 21.46
C HIS A 84 -21.22 3.43 22.47
N MET A 85 -20.73 4.10 23.52
CA MET A 85 -21.57 4.80 24.50
C MET A 85 -22.31 5.97 23.87
N ASN A 86 -21.68 6.71 22.97
CA ASN A 86 -22.31 7.78 22.25
C ASN A 86 -23.50 7.29 21.43
N VAL A 87 -23.33 6.22 20.65
CA VAL A 87 -24.41 5.61 19.83
C VAL A 87 -25.54 5.07 20.71
N GLU A 88 -25.23 4.39 21.82
CA GLU A 88 -26.22 3.86 22.75
C GLU A 88 -27.01 4.97 23.45
N ALA A 89 -26.35 6.06 23.84
CA ALA A 89 -27.00 7.23 24.43
C ALA A 89 -27.94 7.92 23.44
N LEU A 90 -27.49 8.18 22.22
CA LEU A 90 -28.32 8.75 21.15
C LEU A 90 -29.50 7.87 20.80
N LEU A 91 -29.32 6.56 20.76
CA LEU A 91 -30.41 5.60 20.51
C LEU A 91 -31.44 5.65 21.65
N THR A 92 -30.99 5.60 22.90
CA THR A 92 -31.86 5.63 24.07
C THR A 92 -32.65 6.97 24.17
N GLU A 93 -32.02 8.08 23.84
CA GLU A 93 -32.69 9.37 23.74
C GLU A 93 -33.81 9.37 22.68
N ARG A 94 -33.56 8.72 21.54
CA ARG A 94 -34.47 8.68 20.38
C ARG A 94 -35.68 7.76 20.58
N ILE A 95 -35.45 6.55 21.15
CA ILE A 95 -36.48 5.50 21.21
C ILE A 95 -36.83 5.03 22.64
N GLY A 96 -36.24 5.62 23.66
CA GLY A 96 -36.53 5.33 25.07
C GLY A 96 -36.08 3.95 25.54
N GLU A 97 -36.91 3.28 26.35
CA GLU A 97 -36.56 2.01 27.02
C GLU A 97 -36.15 0.89 26.08
N ALA A 98 -36.70 0.84 24.87
CA ALA A 98 -36.34 -0.17 23.88
C ALA A 98 -34.80 -0.09 23.53
N GLY A 99 -34.22 1.12 23.50
CA GLY A 99 -32.79 1.33 23.23
C GLY A 99 -31.85 0.64 24.20
N LYS A 100 -32.26 0.51 25.46
CA LYS A 100 -31.48 -0.17 26.51
C LYS A 100 -31.31 -1.69 26.27
N ARG A 101 -32.08 -2.28 25.36
CA ARG A 101 -32.01 -3.72 25.01
C ARG A 101 -30.93 -4.00 23.98
N LEU A 102 -30.37 -2.99 23.33
CA LEU A 102 -29.34 -3.16 22.29
C LEU A 102 -28.10 -3.91 22.81
N HIS A 103 -27.73 -3.69 24.08
CA HIS A 103 -26.54 -4.34 24.68
C HIS A 103 -26.74 -5.78 25.13
N THR A 104 -27.94 -6.35 24.95
CA THR A 104 -28.24 -7.74 25.35
C THR A 104 -27.34 -8.72 24.62
N GLY A 105 -26.68 -9.62 25.37
CA GLY A 105 -25.81 -10.67 24.81
C GLY A 105 -24.52 -10.16 24.16
N ARG A 106 -24.11 -8.92 24.39
CA ARG A 106 -22.93 -8.28 23.80
C ARG A 106 -22.02 -7.68 24.88
N SER A 107 -20.75 -7.61 24.61
CA SER A 107 -19.76 -6.83 25.37
C SER A 107 -19.17 -5.73 24.47
N ARG A 108 -18.62 -4.70 25.08
CA ARG A 108 -17.83 -3.72 24.36
C ARG A 108 -16.59 -4.35 23.71
N ASN A 109 -16.05 -5.41 24.29
CA ASN A 109 -14.85 -6.09 23.78
C ASN A 109 -15.07 -6.74 22.42
N ASP A 110 -16.16 -7.48 22.23
CA ASP A 110 -16.48 -8.09 20.92
C ASP A 110 -17.04 -7.05 19.93
N GLN A 111 -17.69 -6.01 20.41
CA GLN A 111 -18.18 -4.88 19.62
C GLN A 111 -17.02 -4.09 18.98
N VAL A 112 -16.03 -3.64 19.75
CA VAL A 112 -14.87 -2.90 19.20
C VAL A 112 -14.02 -3.78 18.28
N ALA A 113 -13.90 -5.07 18.57
CA ALA A 113 -13.18 -6.00 17.69
C ALA A 113 -13.91 -6.16 16.33
N LEU A 114 -15.25 -6.20 16.33
CA LEU A 114 -16.03 -6.19 15.09
C LEU A 114 -15.81 -4.92 14.28
N ASP A 115 -15.90 -3.76 14.90
CA ASP A 115 -15.79 -2.47 14.23
C ASP A 115 -14.41 -2.29 13.60
N CYS A 116 -13.36 -2.66 14.32
CA CYS A 116 -12.00 -2.63 13.78
C CYS A 116 -11.84 -3.56 12.56
N ARG A 117 -12.44 -4.76 12.59
CA ARG A 117 -12.39 -5.68 11.44
C ARG A 117 -13.18 -5.16 10.23
N MET A 118 -14.38 -4.61 10.47
CA MET A 118 -15.17 -4.00 9.40
C MET A 118 -14.44 -2.82 8.76
N TYR A 119 -13.80 -1.97 9.58
CA TYR A 119 -13.01 -0.85 9.08
C TYR A 119 -11.74 -1.32 8.34
N ALA A 120 -11.06 -2.35 8.84
CA ALA A 120 -9.89 -2.92 8.17
C ALA A 120 -10.25 -3.54 6.81
N LYS A 121 -11.38 -4.27 6.71
CA LYS A 121 -11.90 -4.76 5.42
C LYS A 121 -12.12 -3.63 4.41
N LEU A 122 -12.74 -2.53 4.86
CA LEU A 122 -12.95 -1.35 4.02
C LEU A 122 -11.61 -0.74 3.58
N ALA A 123 -10.69 -0.52 4.50
CA ALA A 123 -9.37 0.04 4.22
C ALA A 123 -8.55 -0.81 3.23
N CYS A 124 -8.63 -2.15 3.36
CA CYS A 124 -7.98 -3.07 2.41
C CYS A 124 -8.55 -2.91 1.00
N LYS A 125 -9.88 -2.86 0.85
CA LYS A 125 -10.53 -2.67 -0.45
C LYS A 125 -10.16 -1.35 -1.11
N GLU A 126 -10.26 -0.25 -0.37
CA GLU A 126 -9.86 1.07 -0.86
C GLU A 126 -8.40 1.11 -1.31
N THR A 127 -7.49 0.51 -0.53
CA THR A 127 -6.08 0.45 -0.89
C THR A 127 -5.83 -0.41 -2.13
N GLN A 128 -6.55 -1.52 -2.28
CA GLN A 128 -6.48 -2.36 -3.49
C GLN A 128 -6.96 -1.61 -4.74
N GLU A 129 -8.03 -0.82 -4.64
CA GLU A 129 -8.51 0.02 -5.75
C GLU A 129 -7.47 1.06 -6.17
N MET A 130 -6.85 1.75 -5.20
CA MET A 130 -5.77 2.71 -5.47
C MET A 130 -4.54 2.06 -6.10
N LEU A 131 -4.18 0.84 -5.66
CA LEU A 131 -3.08 0.09 -6.26
C LEU A 131 -3.40 -0.35 -7.68
N ARG A 132 -4.62 -0.77 -8.00
CA ARG A 132 -5.05 -1.07 -9.37
C ARG A 132 -4.92 0.16 -10.28
N GLU A 133 -5.30 1.33 -9.77
CA GLU A 133 -5.13 2.59 -10.50
C GLU A 133 -3.66 2.89 -10.79
N LEU A 134 -2.77 2.76 -9.79
CA LEU A 134 -1.33 2.94 -9.98
C LEU A 134 -0.75 1.93 -10.96
N LEU A 135 -1.15 0.66 -10.86
CA LEU A 135 -0.73 -0.40 -11.77
C LEU A 135 -1.14 -0.11 -13.21
N SER A 136 -2.36 0.40 -13.44
CA SER A 136 -2.82 0.83 -14.76
C SER A 136 -1.95 1.95 -15.33
N VAL A 137 -1.61 2.96 -14.53
CA VAL A 137 -0.72 4.05 -14.95
C VAL A 137 0.67 3.53 -15.33
N LEU A 138 1.21 2.58 -14.58
CA LEU A 138 2.51 1.98 -14.90
C LEU A 138 2.48 1.22 -16.24
N LEU A 139 1.39 0.48 -16.51
CA LEU A 139 1.21 -0.22 -17.78
C LEU A 139 1.10 0.77 -18.96
N ASP A 140 0.41 1.89 -18.78
CA ASP A 140 0.29 2.91 -19.81
C ASP A 140 1.64 3.57 -20.11
N ILE A 141 2.39 3.95 -19.08
CA ILE A 141 3.75 4.51 -19.24
C ILE A 141 4.67 3.48 -19.91
N ALA A 142 4.61 2.21 -19.50
CA ALA A 142 5.40 1.16 -20.12
C ALA A 142 5.05 0.99 -21.60
N GLN A 143 3.77 0.97 -21.94
CA GLN A 143 3.30 0.85 -23.33
C GLN A 143 3.84 1.98 -24.22
N ASP A 144 3.82 3.22 -23.73
CA ASP A 144 4.28 4.39 -24.48
C ASP A 144 5.81 4.48 -24.62
N ASN A 145 6.55 3.60 -23.89
CA ASN A 145 7.99 3.65 -23.78
C ASN A 145 8.71 2.33 -24.07
N LEU A 146 8.09 1.44 -24.85
CA LEU A 146 8.65 0.15 -25.23
C LEU A 146 10.03 0.25 -25.91
N HIS A 147 10.24 1.32 -26.66
CA HIS A 147 11.49 1.58 -27.40
C HIS A 147 12.32 2.73 -26.82
N THR A 148 11.93 3.29 -25.67
CA THR A 148 12.70 4.35 -25.00
C THR A 148 13.89 3.73 -24.29
N ILE A 149 15.07 3.79 -24.90
CA ILE A 149 16.31 3.23 -24.34
C ILE A 149 16.84 4.14 -23.23
N MET A 150 17.25 3.52 -22.14
CA MET A 150 17.89 4.20 -21.01
C MET A 150 19.02 3.33 -20.42
N PRO A 151 19.97 3.91 -19.68
CA PRO A 151 20.96 3.14 -18.97
C PRO A 151 20.30 2.44 -17.76
N GLY A 152 20.52 1.14 -17.62
CA GLY A 152 20.28 0.44 -16.37
C GLY A 152 21.46 0.64 -15.42
N TYR A 153 21.18 0.65 -14.11
CA TYR A 153 22.17 0.94 -13.07
C TYR A 153 22.29 -0.22 -12.08
N THR A 154 23.53 -0.47 -11.66
CA THR A 154 23.87 -1.21 -10.44
C THR A 154 24.86 -0.38 -9.65
N HIS A 155 24.79 -0.31 -8.33
CA HIS A 155 25.68 0.51 -7.49
C HIS A 155 25.69 1.99 -7.90
N LEU A 156 24.60 2.51 -8.47
CA LEU A 156 24.51 3.83 -9.09
C LEU A 156 25.54 4.06 -10.22
N GLN A 157 26.13 3.00 -10.77
CA GLN A 157 26.97 3.03 -11.96
C GLN A 157 26.18 2.49 -13.15
N LYS A 158 26.40 3.09 -14.33
CA LYS A 158 25.83 2.59 -15.58
C LYS A 158 26.30 1.16 -15.83
N ALA A 159 25.34 0.27 -16.09
CA ALA A 159 25.63 -1.14 -16.27
C ALA A 159 25.32 -1.61 -17.69
N GLN A 160 24.08 -1.78 -18.04
CA GLN A 160 23.62 -2.26 -19.35
C GLN A 160 22.43 -1.44 -19.85
N PRO A 161 22.20 -1.31 -21.17
CA PRO A 161 21.03 -0.62 -21.68
C PRO A 161 19.77 -1.46 -21.43
N ILE A 162 18.71 -0.77 -21.07
CA ILE A 162 17.36 -1.30 -20.89
C ILE A 162 16.35 -0.36 -21.57
N THR A 163 15.06 -0.69 -21.56
CA THR A 163 14.00 0.26 -21.91
C THR A 163 13.37 0.86 -20.66
N LEU A 164 12.82 2.07 -20.78
CA LEU A 164 12.00 2.67 -19.73
C LEU A 164 10.80 1.80 -19.41
N ALA A 165 10.19 1.17 -20.43
CA ALA A 165 9.11 0.20 -20.23
C ALA A 165 9.53 -0.95 -19.31
N HIS A 166 10.70 -1.54 -19.55
CA HIS A 166 11.23 -2.61 -18.69
C HIS A 166 11.42 -2.15 -17.24
N HIS A 167 11.91 -0.93 -17.04
CA HIS A 167 12.06 -0.33 -15.72
C HIS A 167 10.71 -0.13 -15.01
N MET A 168 9.71 0.41 -15.72
CA MET A 168 8.35 0.59 -15.16
C MET A 168 7.70 -0.73 -14.80
N MET A 169 7.91 -1.78 -15.62
CA MET A 169 7.41 -3.12 -15.31
C MET A 169 8.06 -3.74 -14.06
N ALA A 170 9.25 -3.33 -13.66
CA ALA A 170 9.81 -3.73 -12.37
C ALA A 170 9.01 -3.17 -11.19
N TYR A 171 8.59 -1.89 -11.26
CA TYR A 171 7.69 -1.29 -10.26
C TYR A 171 6.29 -1.90 -10.32
N PHE A 172 5.78 -2.19 -11.52
CA PHE A 172 4.53 -2.94 -11.67
C PHE A 172 4.56 -4.25 -10.87
N GLN A 173 5.63 -5.03 -10.97
CA GLN A 173 5.77 -6.28 -10.20
C GLN A 173 5.82 -6.05 -8.67
N MET A 174 6.39 -4.94 -8.21
CA MET A 174 6.42 -4.61 -6.79
C MET A 174 5.01 -4.31 -6.27
N PHE A 175 4.27 -3.40 -6.92
CA PHE A 175 2.93 -3.01 -6.50
C PHE A 175 1.87 -4.10 -6.73
N ARG A 176 2.07 -4.99 -7.71
CA ARG A 176 1.23 -6.19 -7.86
C ARG A 176 1.33 -7.10 -6.63
N ARG A 177 2.55 -7.32 -6.12
CA ARG A 177 2.74 -8.06 -4.86
C ARG A 177 2.14 -7.35 -3.65
N ASP A 178 2.07 -6.00 -3.68
CA ASP A 178 1.39 -5.25 -2.61
C ASP A 178 -0.12 -5.44 -2.70
N LEU A 179 -0.70 -5.47 -3.91
CA LEU A 179 -2.12 -5.79 -4.10
C LEU A 179 -2.49 -7.13 -3.46
N ASP A 180 -1.66 -8.17 -3.67
CA ASP A 180 -1.84 -9.49 -3.07
C ASP A 180 -1.74 -9.44 -1.53
N ARG A 181 -0.82 -8.62 -0.97
CA ARG A 181 -0.69 -8.44 0.49
C ARG A 181 -1.94 -7.84 1.10
N PHE A 182 -2.53 -6.82 0.47
CA PHE A 182 -3.79 -6.25 0.98
C PHE A 182 -4.98 -7.20 0.80
N ALA A 183 -4.98 -8.09 -0.19
CA ALA A 183 -5.96 -9.16 -0.29
C ALA A 183 -5.84 -10.15 0.88
N HIS A 184 -4.62 -10.53 1.28
CA HIS A 184 -4.38 -11.36 2.47
C HIS A 184 -4.79 -10.65 3.77
N ALA A 185 -4.47 -9.36 3.93
CA ALA A 185 -4.89 -8.57 5.09
C ALA A 185 -6.43 -8.47 5.18
N TYR A 186 -7.11 -8.34 4.03
CA TYR A 186 -8.56 -8.40 3.96
C TYR A 186 -9.09 -9.75 4.45
N ASP A 187 -8.52 -10.86 3.99
CA ASP A 187 -8.92 -12.20 4.39
C ASP A 187 -8.71 -12.48 5.89
N ALA A 188 -7.63 -11.95 6.46
CA ALA A 188 -7.38 -12.00 7.91
C ALA A 188 -8.43 -11.20 8.72
N ALA A 189 -8.86 -10.04 8.20
CA ALA A 189 -9.92 -9.25 8.81
C ALA A 189 -11.31 -9.88 8.66
N ASP A 190 -11.52 -10.77 7.66
CA ASP A 190 -12.82 -11.33 7.29
C ASP A 190 -13.29 -12.48 8.21
N VAL A 191 -13.21 -12.24 9.52
CA VAL A 191 -13.62 -13.15 10.59
C VAL A 191 -14.50 -12.39 11.59
N MET A 192 -15.78 -12.73 11.71
CA MET A 192 -16.76 -12.04 12.55
C MET A 192 -16.62 -12.44 14.03
N PRO A 193 -16.27 -11.52 14.96
CA PRO A 193 -16.01 -11.84 16.37
C PRO A 193 -17.25 -11.72 17.26
N LEU A 194 -18.32 -11.03 16.81
CA LEU A 194 -19.46 -10.71 17.66
C LEU A 194 -20.12 -11.97 18.20
N GLY A 195 -20.56 -11.93 19.45
CA GLY A 195 -21.02 -13.08 20.21
C GLY A 195 -19.92 -13.73 21.05
N SER A 196 -18.66 -13.26 20.95
CA SER A 196 -17.59 -13.66 21.88
C SER A 196 -17.81 -13.07 23.29
N GLY A 197 -18.68 -12.08 23.44
CA GLY A 197 -18.92 -11.38 24.68
C GLY A 197 -17.65 -10.68 25.18
N ALA A 198 -17.47 -10.64 26.52
CA ALA A 198 -16.25 -10.08 27.07
C ALA A 198 -15.02 -10.98 26.84
N LEU A 199 -15.19 -12.31 26.88
CA LEU A 199 -14.17 -13.33 26.63
C LEU A 199 -14.70 -14.78 26.62
N ALA A 200 -15.90 -15.04 27.14
CA ALA A 200 -16.43 -16.39 27.39
C ALA A 200 -17.76 -16.64 26.66
N GLY A 201 -18.06 -15.84 25.64
CA GLY A 201 -19.34 -15.89 24.94
C GLY A 201 -20.49 -15.38 25.82
N THR A 202 -21.67 -15.94 25.65
CA THR A 202 -22.89 -15.54 26.36
C THR A 202 -23.79 -16.74 26.61
N THR A 203 -24.73 -16.64 27.57
CA THR A 203 -25.75 -17.65 27.87
C THR A 203 -26.97 -17.54 26.95
N TYR A 204 -27.05 -16.51 26.11
CA TYR A 204 -28.12 -16.35 25.12
C TYR A 204 -27.86 -17.19 23.87
N PRO A 205 -28.90 -17.74 23.22
CA PRO A 205 -28.78 -18.52 21.99
C PRO A 205 -28.57 -17.59 20.77
N LEU A 206 -27.43 -16.90 20.72
CA LEU A 206 -27.10 -16.00 19.61
C LEU A 206 -26.86 -16.80 18.31
N ASN A 207 -27.36 -16.30 17.20
CA ASN A 207 -27.06 -16.83 15.87
C ASN A 207 -25.91 -16.02 15.26
N ARG A 208 -24.67 -16.44 15.50
CA ARG A 208 -23.48 -15.76 15.03
C ARG A 208 -23.30 -15.84 13.51
N GLU A 209 -23.70 -16.95 12.91
CA GLU A 209 -23.69 -17.14 11.46
C GLU A 209 -24.63 -16.15 10.78
N ARG A 210 -25.80 -15.89 11.34
CA ARG A 210 -26.73 -14.88 10.84
C ARG A 210 -26.15 -13.47 10.88
N VAL A 211 -25.45 -13.13 11.95
CA VAL A 211 -24.76 -11.82 12.05
C VAL A 211 -23.63 -11.72 11.02
N ALA A 212 -22.86 -12.78 10.82
CA ALA A 212 -21.80 -12.81 9.80
C ALA A 212 -22.39 -12.60 8.40
N GLU A 213 -23.51 -13.28 8.06
CA GLU A 213 -24.22 -13.11 6.80
C GLU A 213 -24.69 -11.64 6.59
N LEU A 214 -25.34 -11.06 7.60
CA LEU A 214 -25.85 -9.68 7.55
C LEU A 214 -24.72 -8.64 7.35
N LEU A 215 -23.52 -8.91 7.85
CA LEU A 215 -22.36 -8.03 7.77
C LEU A 215 -21.38 -8.39 6.63
N GLY A 216 -21.65 -9.44 5.86
CA GLY A 216 -20.81 -9.88 4.76
C GLY A 216 -19.44 -10.40 5.20
N PHE A 217 -19.39 -11.15 6.32
CA PHE A 217 -18.21 -11.90 6.74
C PHE A 217 -18.30 -13.35 6.25
N SER A 218 -17.17 -13.89 5.79
CA SER A 218 -17.09 -15.28 5.31
C SER A 218 -16.97 -16.30 6.43
N ARG A 219 -16.49 -15.89 7.61
CA ARG A 219 -16.18 -16.78 8.76
C ARG A 219 -16.59 -16.14 10.07
N ILE A 220 -16.74 -16.96 11.10
CA ILE A 220 -16.87 -16.53 12.50
C ILE A 220 -15.61 -16.90 13.29
N SER A 221 -15.29 -16.16 14.35
CA SER A 221 -14.20 -16.54 15.26
C SER A 221 -14.57 -17.79 16.07
N MET A 222 -13.67 -18.77 16.12
CA MET A 222 -13.93 -20.10 16.72
C MET A 222 -13.51 -20.18 18.19
N ASN A 223 -12.93 -19.13 18.74
CA ASN A 223 -12.61 -19.01 20.16
C ASN A 223 -12.93 -17.60 20.65
N SER A 224 -13.69 -17.50 21.74
CA SER A 224 -14.19 -16.22 22.25
C SER A 224 -13.10 -15.38 22.96
N LEU A 225 -12.06 -16.00 23.52
CA LEU A 225 -10.90 -15.29 24.07
C LEU A 225 -10.07 -14.64 22.95
N ASP A 226 -9.81 -15.40 21.90
CA ASP A 226 -9.10 -14.95 20.71
C ASP A 226 -9.89 -13.89 19.96
N GLY A 227 -11.19 -14.11 19.78
CA GLY A 227 -12.08 -13.20 19.04
C GLY A 227 -12.11 -11.75 19.56
N VAL A 228 -11.86 -11.54 20.86
CA VAL A 228 -11.78 -10.20 21.48
C VAL A 228 -10.34 -9.70 21.64
N SER A 229 -9.34 -10.57 21.56
CA SER A 229 -7.93 -10.29 21.77
C SER A 229 -7.15 -10.05 20.48
N ASP A 230 -7.52 -10.74 19.42
CA ASP A 230 -6.80 -10.70 18.13
C ASP A 230 -6.74 -9.29 17.52
N ARG A 231 -5.54 -8.90 17.13
CA ARG A 231 -5.23 -7.70 16.36
C ARG A 231 -4.26 -8.01 15.19
N ASP A 232 -4.06 -9.29 14.86
CA ASP A 232 -3.16 -9.72 13.79
C ASP A 232 -3.60 -9.10 12.46
N PHE A 233 -4.90 -9.01 12.19
CA PHE A 233 -5.45 -8.37 10.99
C PHE A 233 -5.06 -6.89 10.83
N LEU A 234 -4.87 -6.14 11.93
CA LEU A 234 -4.34 -4.78 11.90
C LEU A 234 -2.84 -4.78 11.64
N LEU A 235 -2.10 -5.71 12.27
CA LEU A 235 -0.65 -5.87 12.05
C LEU A 235 -0.34 -6.31 10.61
N GLU A 236 -1.16 -7.15 10.01
CA GLU A 236 -1.04 -7.56 8.61
C GLU A 236 -1.27 -6.38 7.66
N TYR A 237 -2.31 -5.56 7.91
CA TYR A 237 -2.51 -4.33 7.16
C TYR A 237 -1.30 -3.38 7.30
N LEU A 238 -0.83 -3.12 8.51
CA LEU A 238 0.31 -2.25 8.79
C LEU A 238 1.60 -2.76 8.16
N SER A 239 1.78 -4.09 8.14
CA SER A 239 2.92 -4.72 7.47
C SER A 239 2.84 -4.55 5.95
N ALA A 240 1.67 -4.77 5.35
CA ALA A 240 1.43 -4.52 3.93
C ALA A 240 1.65 -3.05 3.57
N ALA A 241 1.11 -2.12 4.38
CA ALA A 241 1.29 -0.69 4.22
C ALA A 241 2.76 -0.27 4.31
N SER A 242 3.52 -0.84 5.25
CA SER A 242 4.95 -0.57 5.41
C SER A 242 5.76 -1.01 4.19
N ILE A 243 5.46 -2.18 3.62
CA ILE A 243 6.13 -2.69 2.41
C ILE A 243 5.73 -1.84 1.20
N CYS A 244 4.47 -1.48 1.04
CA CYS A 244 4.00 -0.61 -0.04
C CYS A 244 4.67 0.77 0.02
N MET A 245 4.74 1.39 1.19
CA MET A 245 5.44 2.66 1.39
C MET A 245 6.95 2.55 1.09
N MET A 246 7.58 1.41 1.38
CA MET A 246 8.97 1.16 1.00
C MET A 246 9.13 1.12 -0.53
N HIS A 247 8.20 0.50 -1.26
CA HIS A 247 8.23 0.50 -2.73
C HIS A 247 8.01 1.92 -3.30
N LEU A 248 7.06 2.68 -2.75
CA LEU A 248 6.86 4.09 -3.09
C LEU A 248 8.12 4.92 -2.82
N SER A 249 8.76 4.72 -1.67
CA SER A 249 10.00 5.42 -1.29
C SER A 249 11.13 5.15 -2.28
N ARG A 250 11.31 3.90 -2.71
CA ARG A 250 12.32 3.55 -3.73
C ARG A 250 12.04 4.22 -5.07
N PHE A 251 10.80 4.23 -5.50
CA PHE A 251 10.42 4.89 -6.75
C PHE A 251 10.61 6.41 -6.66
N CYS A 252 10.20 7.01 -5.55
CA CYS A 252 10.43 8.44 -5.28
C CYS A 252 11.92 8.78 -5.32
N GLU A 253 12.79 7.94 -4.73
CA GLU A 253 14.24 8.13 -4.78
C GLU A 253 14.76 8.19 -6.22
N GLU A 254 14.33 7.26 -7.09
CA GLU A 254 14.73 7.27 -8.50
C GLU A 254 14.20 8.50 -9.24
N LEU A 255 12.93 8.89 -9.02
CA LEU A 255 12.37 10.11 -9.61
C LEU A 255 13.12 11.37 -9.16
N ILE A 256 13.53 11.44 -7.88
CA ILE A 256 14.33 12.53 -7.35
C ILE A 256 15.70 12.59 -8.04
N LEU A 257 16.39 11.45 -8.14
CA LEU A 257 17.67 11.34 -8.85
C LEU A 257 17.51 11.73 -10.33
N TRP A 258 16.49 11.20 -11.00
CA TRP A 258 16.24 11.46 -12.42
C TRP A 258 15.86 12.93 -12.70
N ASN A 259 15.29 13.62 -11.72
CA ASN A 259 14.93 15.03 -11.83
C ASN A 259 16.13 16.00 -11.58
N THR A 260 17.27 15.49 -11.11
CA THR A 260 18.46 16.32 -10.86
C THR A 260 19.02 16.90 -12.16
N ASN A 261 19.79 17.99 -12.05
CA ASN A 261 20.49 18.59 -13.19
C ASN A 261 21.53 17.65 -13.82
N GLU A 262 22.02 16.69 -13.05
CA GLU A 262 23.01 15.69 -13.46
C GLU A 262 22.40 14.61 -14.33
N PHE A 263 21.23 14.06 -13.94
CA PHE A 263 20.52 13.02 -14.70
C PHE A 263 19.61 13.61 -15.78
N ARG A 264 18.70 14.49 -15.40
CA ARG A 264 17.73 15.14 -16.30
C ARG A 264 16.88 14.16 -17.11
N PHE A 265 16.60 12.97 -16.58
CA PHE A 265 15.82 11.95 -17.26
C PHE A 265 14.31 12.23 -17.19
N VAL A 266 13.89 12.95 -16.15
CA VAL A 266 12.50 13.35 -15.97
C VAL A 266 12.40 14.85 -15.69
N GLU A 267 11.22 15.40 -15.96
CA GLU A 267 10.79 16.71 -15.52
C GLU A 267 9.46 16.56 -14.80
N MET A 268 9.42 17.04 -13.55
CA MET A 268 8.16 17.07 -12.79
C MET A 268 7.25 18.15 -13.34
N ASP A 269 5.95 17.88 -13.36
CA ASP A 269 4.95 18.90 -13.66
C ASP A 269 4.96 20.00 -12.59
N ASP A 270 4.66 21.24 -12.98
CA ASP A 270 4.64 22.40 -12.08
C ASP A 270 3.60 22.23 -10.97
N ALA A 271 2.51 21.49 -11.22
CA ALA A 271 1.48 21.21 -10.22
C ALA A 271 1.96 20.27 -9.09
N PHE A 272 3.07 19.54 -9.30
CA PHE A 272 3.64 18.59 -8.34
C PHE A 272 5.09 18.94 -7.93
N ALA A 273 5.49 20.19 -8.13
CA ALA A 273 6.79 20.70 -7.77
C ALA A 273 6.65 22.04 -7.03
N THR A 274 7.68 22.43 -6.30
CA THR A 274 7.73 23.77 -5.70
C THR A 274 8.97 24.53 -6.14
N GLY A 275 8.91 25.86 -6.03
CA GLY A 275 10.01 26.75 -6.32
C GLY A 275 10.79 27.12 -5.06
N SER A 276 11.67 28.10 -5.22
CA SER A 276 12.40 28.74 -4.12
C SER A 276 12.07 30.22 -4.07
N SER A 277 11.85 30.75 -2.87
CA SER A 277 11.60 32.19 -2.68
C SER A 277 12.82 33.08 -3.00
N ILE A 278 14.01 32.48 -3.07
CA ILE A 278 15.27 33.20 -3.29
C ILE A 278 15.97 32.81 -4.60
N MET A 279 15.70 31.62 -5.13
CA MET A 279 16.32 31.06 -6.33
C MET A 279 15.27 30.85 -7.43
N PRO A 280 15.08 31.82 -8.35
CA PRO A 280 13.96 31.76 -9.31
C PRO A 280 14.04 30.61 -10.31
N GLN A 281 15.22 30.00 -10.50
CA GLN A 281 15.44 28.86 -11.40
C GLN A 281 15.17 27.50 -10.74
N LYS A 282 14.96 27.46 -9.42
CA LYS A 282 14.87 26.19 -8.67
C LYS A 282 13.48 25.59 -8.73
N LYS A 283 13.41 24.30 -9.06
CA LYS A 283 12.20 23.47 -9.06
C LYS A 283 12.48 22.18 -8.30
N ASN A 284 11.75 21.98 -7.20
CA ASN A 284 11.99 20.87 -6.26
C ASN A 284 10.97 19.76 -6.44
N PRO A 285 11.35 18.47 -6.35
CA PRO A 285 10.45 17.33 -6.39
C PRO A 285 9.84 17.02 -5.01
N ASP A 286 9.25 18.04 -4.35
CA ASP A 286 8.82 17.94 -2.94
C ASP A 286 7.82 16.82 -2.66
N VAL A 287 6.94 16.52 -3.62
CA VAL A 287 5.96 15.43 -3.47
C VAL A 287 6.67 14.09 -3.28
N ALA A 288 7.67 13.80 -4.12
CA ALA A 288 8.45 12.58 -4.01
C ALA A 288 9.27 12.55 -2.71
N GLU A 289 9.84 13.67 -2.29
CA GLU A 289 10.58 13.77 -1.02
C GLU A 289 9.68 13.54 0.19
N LEU A 290 8.48 14.13 0.21
CA LEU A 290 7.52 13.96 1.30
C LEU A 290 7.03 12.51 1.41
N ILE A 291 6.74 11.83 0.30
CA ILE A 291 6.34 10.42 0.29
C ILE A 291 7.49 9.56 0.85
N ARG A 292 8.71 9.77 0.38
CA ARG A 292 9.91 9.10 0.90
C ARG A 292 10.06 9.29 2.40
N GLY A 293 9.90 10.52 2.90
CA GLY A 293 10.01 10.84 4.33
C GLY A 293 8.89 10.21 5.18
N LYS A 294 7.64 10.21 4.67
CA LYS A 294 6.47 9.65 5.38
C LYS A 294 6.51 8.13 5.54
N THR A 295 7.35 7.42 4.81
CA THR A 295 7.55 5.97 4.95
C THR A 295 7.94 5.60 6.39
N GLY A 296 8.83 6.38 7.01
CA GLY A 296 9.22 6.15 8.41
C GLY A 296 8.09 6.30 9.43
N ARG A 297 7.07 7.11 9.13
CA ARG A 297 5.88 7.26 9.97
C ARG A 297 5.09 5.95 10.02
N VAL A 298 4.80 5.35 8.87
CA VAL A 298 4.08 4.06 8.78
C VAL A 298 4.86 2.92 9.44
N TYR A 299 6.20 2.94 9.35
CA TYR A 299 7.04 2.00 10.09
C TYR A 299 6.90 2.17 11.60
N GLY A 300 6.81 3.43 12.07
CA GLY A 300 6.58 3.73 13.48
C GLY A 300 5.24 3.17 13.98
N ASP A 301 4.18 3.28 13.19
CA ASP A 301 2.85 2.77 13.52
C ASP A 301 2.85 1.24 13.66
N LEU A 302 3.47 0.52 12.71
CA LEU A 302 3.64 -0.93 12.79
C LEU A 302 4.41 -1.34 14.06
N MET A 303 5.55 -0.71 14.30
CA MET A 303 6.38 -1.01 15.47
C MET A 303 5.69 -0.64 16.79
N GLY A 304 4.90 0.44 16.80
CA GLY A 304 4.09 0.85 17.93
C GLY A 304 3.07 -0.22 18.30
N LEU A 305 2.28 -0.70 17.35
CA LEU A 305 1.26 -1.72 17.61
C LEU A 305 1.89 -3.08 17.99
N LEU A 306 2.95 -3.53 17.31
CA LEU A 306 3.69 -4.73 17.71
C LEU A 306 4.19 -4.63 19.16
N THR A 307 4.67 -3.45 19.55
CA THR A 307 5.17 -3.20 20.92
C THR A 307 4.02 -3.21 21.93
N THR A 308 2.87 -2.65 21.61
CA THR A 308 1.68 -2.69 22.45
C THR A 308 1.23 -4.13 22.69
N MET A 309 1.14 -4.93 21.64
CA MET A 309 0.59 -6.31 21.72
C MET A 309 1.53 -7.33 22.39
N LYS A 310 2.85 -7.16 22.28
CA LYS A 310 3.88 -8.18 22.64
C LYS A 310 3.79 -8.79 24.03
N GLY A 311 3.21 -8.13 25.01
CA GLY A 311 3.25 -8.58 26.40
C GLY A 311 1.86 -8.66 27.05
N LEU A 312 0.79 -8.49 26.28
CA LEU A 312 -0.57 -8.51 26.81
C LEU A 312 -1.04 -9.93 27.10
N PRO A 313 -1.70 -10.16 28.26
CA PRO A 313 -2.45 -11.38 28.46
C PRO A 313 -3.66 -11.45 27.55
N LEU A 314 -4.26 -12.66 27.43
CA LEU A 314 -5.44 -12.89 26.59
C LEU A 314 -6.63 -12.02 26.99
N ALA A 315 -7.63 -12.03 26.14
CA ALA A 315 -8.82 -11.17 26.14
C ALA A 315 -8.45 -9.69 25.89
N TYR A 316 -9.11 -8.76 26.54
CA TYR A 316 -8.94 -7.33 26.29
C TYR A 316 -8.25 -6.65 27.47
N ASN A 317 -7.27 -5.83 27.16
CA ASN A 317 -6.62 -4.88 28.08
C ASN A 317 -6.72 -3.48 27.49
N LYS A 318 -6.79 -2.46 28.33
CA LYS A 318 -6.98 -1.05 27.90
C LYS A 318 -5.84 -0.55 26.99
N ASP A 319 -4.64 -1.15 27.06
CA ASP A 319 -3.52 -0.94 26.13
C ASP A 319 -3.93 -1.05 24.65
N MET A 320 -4.87 -1.96 24.36
CA MET A 320 -5.39 -2.19 22.99
C MET A 320 -6.19 -1.01 22.45
N GLN A 321 -6.49 0.01 23.26
CA GLN A 321 -7.12 1.23 22.76
C GLN A 321 -6.21 1.98 21.77
N ALA A 322 -4.88 1.85 21.92
CA ALA A 322 -3.89 2.44 21.03
C ALA A 322 -3.77 1.76 19.65
N ASP A 323 -4.47 0.66 19.42
CA ASP A 323 -4.49 -0.06 18.14
C ASP A 323 -5.05 0.80 16.98
N LYS A 324 -6.07 1.61 17.29
CA LYS A 324 -6.79 2.42 16.31
C LYS A 324 -5.98 3.61 15.81
N GLU A 325 -5.27 4.31 16.69
CA GLU A 325 -4.50 5.50 16.32
C GLU A 325 -3.39 5.14 15.33
N ALA A 326 -2.59 4.10 15.62
CA ALA A 326 -1.55 3.61 14.72
C ALA A 326 -2.13 3.16 13.37
N PHE A 327 -3.23 2.42 13.39
CA PHE A 327 -3.88 1.95 12.18
C PHE A 327 -4.45 3.09 11.31
N PHE A 328 -5.16 4.03 11.93
CA PHE A 328 -5.74 5.18 11.22
C PHE A 328 -4.68 6.09 10.63
N ASP A 329 -3.59 6.33 11.35
CA ASP A 329 -2.49 7.17 10.89
C ASP A 329 -1.76 6.55 9.70
N ALA A 330 -1.43 5.26 9.78
CA ALA A 330 -0.79 4.53 8.68
C ALA A 330 -1.67 4.48 7.44
N ARG A 331 -2.99 4.18 7.60
CA ARG A 331 -3.97 4.18 6.50
C ARG A 331 -4.06 5.55 5.84
N ASP A 332 -4.21 6.62 6.60
CA ASP A 332 -4.32 7.96 6.05
C ASP A 332 -3.04 8.41 5.33
N THR A 333 -1.89 8.03 5.87
CA THR A 333 -0.58 8.31 5.26
C THR A 333 -0.43 7.56 3.94
N LEU A 334 -0.77 6.27 3.91
CA LEU A 334 -0.70 5.44 2.70
C LEU A 334 -1.67 5.92 1.62
N VAL A 335 -2.93 6.18 1.96
CA VAL A 335 -3.97 6.65 1.02
C VAL A 335 -3.53 7.97 0.38
N LYS A 336 -3.10 8.96 1.19
CA LYS A 336 -2.59 10.22 0.66
C LYS A 336 -1.35 10.02 -0.21
N GLY A 337 -0.44 9.14 0.21
CA GLY A 337 0.76 8.80 -0.55
C GLY A 337 0.44 8.23 -1.92
N LEU A 338 -0.39 7.19 -2.00
CA LEU A 338 -0.81 6.55 -3.26
C LEU A 338 -1.56 7.53 -4.17
N THR A 339 -2.52 8.29 -3.63
CA THR A 339 -3.31 9.25 -4.41
C THR A 339 -2.42 10.29 -5.08
N VAL A 340 -1.56 10.94 -4.29
CA VAL A 340 -0.72 12.04 -4.81
C VAL A 340 0.39 11.48 -5.72
N PHE A 341 0.97 10.32 -5.39
CA PHE A 341 1.98 9.67 -6.22
C PHE A 341 1.44 9.28 -7.59
N THR A 342 0.27 8.65 -7.64
CA THR A 342 -0.36 8.23 -8.90
C THR A 342 -0.69 9.44 -9.79
N ALA A 343 -1.22 10.51 -9.18
CA ALA A 343 -1.52 11.76 -9.91
C ALA A 343 -0.23 12.42 -10.43
N MET A 344 0.83 12.50 -9.62
CA MET A 344 2.13 13.03 -10.02
C MET A 344 2.72 12.18 -11.17
N LEU A 345 2.71 10.85 -11.06
CA LEU A 345 3.33 9.97 -12.05
C LEU A 345 2.68 10.09 -13.44
N ARG A 346 1.38 10.38 -13.51
CA ARG A 346 0.65 10.62 -14.78
C ARG A 346 1.15 11.87 -15.52
N THR A 347 1.75 12.80 -14.83
CA THR A 347 2.16 14.11 -15.39
C THR A 347 3.67 14.24 -15.59
N VAL A 348 4.46 13.26 -15.11
CA VAL A 348 5.90 13.26 -15.30
C VAL A 348 6.26 13.22 -16.78
N THR A 349 7.10 14.12 -17.21
CA THR A 349 7.67 14.12 -18.57
C THR A 349 8.98 13.34 -18.59
N PHE A 350 9.03 12.27 -19.39
CA PHE A 350 10.24 11.46 -19.59
C PHE A 350 11.06 12.00 -20.76
N ARG A 351 12.31 12.39 -20.48
CA ARG A 351 13.24 13.00 -21.45
C ARG A 351 13.95 11.88 -22.24
N LYS A 352 13.26 11.33 -23.23
CA LYS A 352 13.70 10.17 -24.03
C LYS A 352 15.06 10.40 -24.68
N ASP A 353 15.29 11.58 -25.21
CA ASP A 353 16.55 12.00 -25.82
C ASP A 353 17.75 11.97 -24.85
N VAL A 354 17.51 12.43 -23.61
CA VAL A 354 18.53 12.45 -22.56
C VAL A 354 18.82 11.04 -22.04
N MET A 355 17.78 10.20 -21.91
CA MET A 355 17.90 8.79 -21.52
C MET A 355 18.73 8.00 -22.54
N GLU A 356 18.42 8.13 -23.84
CA GLU A 356 19.15 7.45 -24.92
C GLU A 356 20.61 7.88 -24.99
N LYS A 357 20.87 9.20 -24.91
CA LYS A 357 22.24 9.72 -24.79
C LYS A 357 22.94 9.19 -23.55
N GLY A 358 22.20 9.08 -22.42
CA GLY A 358 22.72 8.49 -21.18
C GLY A 358 23.16 7.04 -21.37
N ALA A 359 22.38 6.24 -22.13
CA ALA A 359 22.68 4.84 -22.41
C ALA A 359 23.93 4.67 -23.30
N SER A 360 24.14 5.56 -24.25
CA SER A 360 25.29 5.50 -25.17
C SER A 360 26.63 5.78 -24.50
N GLY A 361 26.65 6.35 -23.29
CA GLY A 361 27.85 6.66 -22.53
C GLY A 361 28.19 5.60 -21.47
N GLY A 362 29.47 5.42 -21.16
CA GLY A 362 29.94 4.57 -20.05
C GLY A 362 30.04 3.08 -20.41
N PHE A 363 30.20 2.76 -21.68
CA PHE A 363 30.45 1.40 -22.18
C PHE A 363 29.36 0.38 -21.79
N THR A 364 28.11 0.79 -21.79
CA THR A 364 26.97 -0.07 -21.41
C THR A 364 26.81 -1.29 -22.34
N ASN A 365 27.41 -1.25 -23.54
CA ASN A 365 27.46 -2.32 -24.53
C ASN A 365 28.74 -3.20 -24.45
N ALA A 366 29.59 -3.00 -23.45
CA ALA A 366 30.83 -3.78 -23.33
C ALA A 366 30.58 -5.28 -23.13
N THR A 367 29.52 -5.64 -22.41
CA THR A 367 29.12 -7.06 -22.27
C THR A 367 28.73 -7.66 -23.63
N ASP A 368 27.98 -6.92 -24.44
CA ASP A 368 27.57 -7.35 -25.78
C ASP A 368 28.77 -7.53 -26.71
N CYS A 369 29.81 -6.70 -26.56
CA CYS A 369 31.09 -6.85 -27.25
C CYS A 369 31.81 -8.15 -26.84
N ALA A 370 31.81 -8.48 -25.56
CA ALA A 370 32.40 -9.77 -25.11
C ALA A 370 31.60 -10.96 -25.62
N ASP A 371 30.26 -10.90 -25.55
CA ASP A 371 29.37 -11.94 -26.06
C ASP A 371 29.50 -12.14 -27.58
N TYR A 372 29.76 -11.06 -28.32
CA TYR A 372 30.07 -11.14 -29.76
C TYR A 372 31.30 -12.04 -30.04
N LEU A 373 32.37 -11.84 -29.28
CA LEU A 373 33.58 -12.68 -29.40
C LEU A 373 33.33 -14.13 -28.97
N VAL A 374 32.53 -14.32 -27.90
CA VAL A 374 32.17 -15.68 -27.41
C VAL A 374 31.40 -16.46 -28.47
N LYS A 375 30.44 -15.83 -29.15
CA LYS A 375 29.68 -16.41 -30.25
C LYS A 375 30.59 -16.84 -31.44
N ARG A 376 31.81 -16.29 -31.53
CA ARG A 376 32.83 -16.62 -32.52
C ARG A 376 33.90 -17.58 -32.00
N GLY A 377 33.63 -18.25 -30.86
CA GLY A 377 34.46 -19.30 -30.30
C GLY A 377 35.56 -18.85 -29.36
N VAL A 378 35.60 -17.55 -28.99
CA VAL A 378 36.57 -17.05 -28.00
C VAL A 378 36.07 -17.41 -26.60
N PRO A 379 36.88 -18.04 -25.74
CA PRO A 379 36.45 -18.32 -24.36
C PRO A 379 36.04 -17.03 -23.62
N PHE A 380 34.98 -17.11 -22.80
CA PHE A 380 34.42 -15.91 -22.15
C PHE A 380 35.45 -15.08 -21.36
N ARG A 381 36.36 -15.74 -20.63
CA ARG A 381 37.42 -15.04 -19.87
C ARG A 381 38.37 -14.25 -20.76
N ASP A 382 38.71 -14.82 -21.91
CA ASP A 382 39.59 -14.18 -22.89
C ASP A 382 38.84 -13.03 -23.58
N ALA A 383 37.60 -13.22 -23.98
CA ALA A 383 36.74 -12.20 -24.54
C ALA A 383 36.58 -10.99 -23.55
N HIS A 384 36.31 -11.30 -22.28
CA HIS A 384 36.25 -10.28 -21.24
C HIS A 384 37.55 -9.50 -21.08
N ALA A 385 38.70 -10.18 -21.10
CA ALA A 385 39.99 -9.51 -21.00
C ALA A 385 40.31 -8.66 -22.25
N VAL A 386 39.91 -9.11 -23.45
CA VAL A 386 40.00 -8.30 -24.69
C VAL A 386 39.18 -7.03 -24.57
N VAL A 387 37.92 -7.15 -24.18
CA VAL A 387 37.02 -5.99 -24.06
C VAL A 387 37.46 -5.06 -22.93
N GLY A 388 38.01 -5.57 -21.83
CA GLY A 388 38.60 -4.74 -20.78
C GLY A 388 39.73 -3.84 -21.30
N ARG A 389 40.61 -4.38 -22.16
CA ARG A 389 41.66 -3.61 -22.83
C ARG A 389 41.11 -2.61 -23.84
N LEU A 390 40.05 -2.97 -24.58
CA LEU A 390 39.35 -2.05 -25.48
C LEU A 390 38.75 -0.87 -24.73
N VAL A 391 38.07 -1.12 -23.62
CA VAL A 391 37.50 -0.06 -22.77
C VAL A 391 38.60 0.86 -22.24
N ALA A 392 39.73 0.31 -21.77
CA ALA A 392 40.87 1.11 -21.32
C ALA A 392 41.47 1.95 -22.45
N HIS A 393 41.58 1.42 -23.65
CA HIS A 393 42.02 2.17 -24.84
C HIS A 393 41.03 3.30 -25.17
N CYS A 394 39.73 3.01 -25.22
CA CYS A 394 38.71 4.01 -25.50
C CYS A 394 38.71 5.15 -24.47
N LEU A 395 38.92 4.83 -23.20
CA LEU A 395 39.01 5.84 -22.13
C LEU A 395 40.23 6.78 -22.35
N ASN A 396 41.38 6.24 -22.75
CA ASN A 396 42.58 7.02 -23.03
C ASN A 396 42.43 7.91 -24.26
N GLU A 397 41.71 7.45 -25.27
CA GLU A 397 41.48 8.18 -26.53
C GLU A 397 40.21 9.05 -26.50
N ASN A 398 39.47 9.05 -25.39
CA ASN A 398 38.16 9.71 -25.25
C ASN A 398 37.16 9.30 -26.36
N LYS A 399 37.10 7.99 -26.66
CA LYS A 399 36.23 7.35 -27.64
C LYS A 399 35.20 6.43 -26.96
N ALA A 400 34.08 6.16 -27.62
CA ALA A 400 33.20 5.04 -27.33
C ALA A 400 33.60 3.81 -28.15
N LEU A 401 33.06 2.60 -27.80
CA LEU A 401 33.35 1.40 -28.59
C LEU A 401 32.90 1.51 -30.06
N LEU A 402 31.81 2.23 -30.32
CA LEU A 402 31.30 2.46 -31.66
C LEU A 402 32.09 3.51 -32.47
N ASP A 403 33.01 4.26 -31.85
CA ASP A 403 33.87 5.21 -32.53
C ASP A 403 35.14 4.53 -33.09
N LEU A 404 35.40 3.30 -32.72
CA LEU A 404 36.55 2.53 -33.22
C LEU A 404 36.29 2.02 -34.62
N SER A 405 37.30 2.08 -35.47
CA SER A 405 37.29 1.41 -36.76
C SER A 405 37.42 -0.11 -36.60
N LEU A 406 37.02 -0.89 -37.62
CA LEU A 406 37.23 -2.33 -37.64
C LEU A 406 38.69 -2.70 -37.49
N ASP A 407 39.59 -1.95 -38.11
CA ASP A 407 41.05 -2.18 -38.05
C ASP A 407 41.56 -1.99 -36.62
N GLU A 408 41.08 -0.96 -35.89
CA GLU A 408 41.40 -0.80 -34.48
C GLU A 408 40.89 -1.96 -33.64
N LEU A 409 39.64 -2.41 -33.85
CA LEU A 409 39.09 -3.56 -33.14
C LEU A 409 39.89 -4.83 -33.42
N LYS A 410 40.33 -5.09 -34.68
CA LYS A 410 41.13 -6.23 -35.08
C LYS A 410 42.53 -6.23 -34.46
N GLN A 411 43.08 -5.10 -34.05
CA GLN A 411 44.33 -5.08 -33.28
C GLN A 411 44.20 -5.74 -31.89
N PHE A 412 43.01 -5.75 -31.31
CA PHE A 412 42.75 -6.37 -30.02
C PHE A 412 42.39 -7.86 -30.17
N HIS A 413 41.62 -8.22 -31.22
CA HIS A 413 41.32 -9.60 -31.53
C HIS A 413 40.90 -9.79 -33.01
N PRO A 414 41.45 -10.77 -33.73
CA PRO A 414 41.18 -10.99 -35.15
C PRO A 414 39.73 -11.44 -35.45
N ALA A 415 39.00 -11.93 -34.49
CA ALA A 415 37.60 -12.38 -34.65
C ALA A 415 36.59 -11.27 -34.81
N PHE A 416 36.96 -9.99 -34.65
CA PHE A 416 36.06 -8.89 -34.97
C PHE A 416 35.87 -8.78 -36.48
N GLU A 417 34.59 -8.69 -36.89
CA GLU A 417 34.18 -8.44 -38.27
C GLU A 417 33.24 -7.24 -38.34
N ALA A 418 32.88 -6.78 -39.53
CA ALA A 418 32.13 -5.54 -39.72
C ALA A 418 30.73 -5.52 -39.04
N ASP A 419 30.12 -6.70 -38.87
CA ASP A 419 28.82 -6.87 -38.22
C ASP A 419 28.84 -6.59 -36.69
N VAL A 420 30.04 -6.41 -36.10
CA VAL A 420 30.15 -6.01 -34.67
C VAL A 420 29.44 -4.68 -34.37
N PHE A 421 29.46 -3.75 -35.32
CA PHE A 421 28.83 -2.44 -35.12
C PHE A 421 27.29 -2.55 -35.00
N ASP A 422 26.69 -3.50 -35.73
CA ASP A 422 25.26 -3.79 -35.57
C ASP A 422 24.98 -4.40 -34.18
N ASP A 423 25.85 -5.30 -33.71
CA ASP A 423 25.73 -5.95 -32.41
C ASP A 423 25.91 -5.00 -31.23
N LEU A 424 26.72 -3.95 -31.38
CA LEU A 424 27.04 -2.99 -30.34
C LEU A 424 26.09 -1.78 -30.29
N SER A 425 25.14 -1.64 -31.23
CA SER A 425 24.14 -0.60 -31.16
C SER A 425 23.28 -0.75 -29.91
N MET A 426 22.89 0.35 -29.25
CA MET A 426 22.08 0.30 -28.03
C MET A 426 20.76 -0.44 -28.24
N LEU A 427 20.15 -0.25 -29.43
CA LEU A 427 18.92 -0.94 -29.81
C LEU A 427 19.14 -2.45 -29.86
N SER A 428 20.19 -2.88 -30.57
CA SER A 428 20.53 -4.32 -30.69
C SER A 428 20.84 -4.95 -29.34
N CYS A 429 21.56 -4.25 -28.47
CA CYS A 429 21.84 -4.72 -27.10
C CYS A 429 20.56 -5.00 -26.30
N VAL A 430 19.50 -4.22 -26.49
CA VAL A 430 18.21 -4.44 -25.84
C VAL A 430 17.43 -5.55 -26.52
N GLU A 431 17.27 -5.49 -27.85
CA GLU A 431 16.43 -6.41 -28.63
C GLU A 431 16.87 -7.88 -28.60
N LYS A 432 18.17 -8.12 -28.41
CA LYS A 432 18.73 -9.47 -28.34
C LYS A 432 18.49 -10.18 -27.01
N ARG A 433 18.08 -9.46 -25.96
CA ARG A 433 17.77 -10.01 -24.64
C ARG A 433 16.32 -10.48 -24.56
N ARG A 434 16.03 -11.68 -25.08
CA ARG A 434 14.67 -12.21 -25.35
C ARG A 434 14.24 -13.36 -24.42
N ILE A 435 14.89 -13.56 -23.30
CA ILE A 435 14.41 -14.52 -22.31
C ILE A 435 13.21 -13.90 -21.52
N PRO A 436 12.30 -14.69 -20.97
CA PRO A 436 11.20 -14.17 -20.14
C PRO A 436 11.72 -13.23 -19.04
N GLY A 437 11.12 -12.06 -18.93
CA GLY A 437 11.54 -11.04 -17.96
C GLY A 437 12.71 -10.15 -18.40
N ALA A 438 13.23 -10.30 -19.62
CA ALA A 438 14.29 -9.47 -20.16
C ALA A 438 13.75 -8.21 -20.91
N PRO A 439 14.62 -7.22 -21.23
CA PRO A 439 14.19 -5.91 -21.71
C PRO A 439 13.79 -5.84 -23.20
N ALA A 440 13.87 -6.94 -23.99
CA ALA A 440 13.45 -6.88 -25.40
C ALA A 440 11.98 -6.40 -25.50
N PRO A 441 11.65 -5.49 -26.44
CA PRO A 441 10.33 -4.87 -26.51
C PRO A 441 9.17 -5.87 -26.59
N ASP A 442 9.31 -6.96 -27.33
CA ASP A 442 8.29 -8.00 -27.42
C ASP A 442 8.10 -8.80 -26.11
N MET A 443 9.17 -9.01 -25.35
CA MET A 443 9.07 -9.63 -24.02
C MET A 443 8.38 -8.70 -23.01
N VAL A 444 8.70 -7.41 -23.08
CA VAL A 444 8.04 -6.40 -22.25
C VAL A 444 6.58 -6.22 -22.64
N GLN A 445 6.26 -6.22 -23.96
CA GLN A 445 4.87 -6.16 -24.44
C GLN A 445 4.06 -7.34 -23.91
N ALA A 446 4.59 -8.56 -23.97
CA ALA A 446 3.91 -9.74 -23.43
C ALA A 446 3.64 -9.61 -21.91
N ALA A 447 4.57 -9.01 -21.16
CA ALA A 447 4.39 -8.75 -19.73
C ALA A 447 3.33 -7.66 -19.46
N ILE A 448 3.25 -6.64 -20.31
CA ILE A 448 2.20 -5.59 -20.25
C ILE A 448 0.83 -6.22 -20.51
N ASP A 449 0.70 -7.04 -21.55
CA ASP A 449 -0.56 -7.69 -21.93
C ASP A 449 -1.06 -8.62 -20.79
N GLU A 450 -0.16 -9.41 -20.19
CA GLU A 450 -0.49 -10.22 -19.03
C GLU A 450 -0.88 -9.36 -17.82
N GLY A 451 -0.18 -8.25 -17.60
CA GLY A 451 -0.49 -7.30 -16.54
C GLY A 451 -1.91 -6.73 -16.69
N ARG A 452 -2.31 -6.28 -17.88
CA ARG A 452 -3.66 -5.79 -18.18
C ARG A 452 -4.71 -6.85 -17.91
N LYS A 453 -4.50 -8.06 -18.45
CA LYS A 453 -5.40 -9.19 -18.22
C LYS A 453 -5.59 -9.51 -16.74
N SER A 454 -4.50 -9.52 -15.96
CA SER A 454 -4.55 -9.80 -14.52
C SER A 454 -5.32 -8.74 -13.72
N LEU A 455 -5.34 -7.48 -14.17
CA LEU A 455 -6.13 -6.42 -13.52
C LEU A 455 -7.63 -6.54 -13.86
N GLU A 456 -7.98 -7.00 -15.06
CA GLU A 456 -9.37 -7.24 -15.49
C GLU A 456 -9.99 -8.44 -14.76
N GLU A 457 -9.25 -9.54 -14.59
CA GLU A 457 -9.74 -10.76 -13.94
C GLU A 457 -9.95 -10.59 -12.42
N ASN A 458 -9.30 -9.61 -11.81
CA ASN A 458 -9.38 -9.32 -10.37
C ASN A 458 -10.15 -8.02 -10.07
N ALA A 459 -10.86 -7.44 -11.04
CA ALA A 459 -11.74 -6.29 -10.88
C ALA A 459 -13.14 -6.76 -10.39
#